data_66653ffffc5413c52bb44c0545743258
#
_entry.id   66653ffffc5413c52bb44c0545743258
#
_cell.length_a   1.000
_cell.length_b   1.000
_cell.length_c   1.000
_cell.angle_alpha   90.00
_cell.angle_beta   90.00
_cell.angle_gamma   90.00
#
_symmetry.space_group_name_H-M   'P 1'
#
loop_
_entity.id
_entity.type
_entity.pdbx_description
1 polymer ?
#
loop_
_entity_poly.entity_id
_entity_poly.type
_entity_poly.pdbx_seq_one_letter_code
_entity_poly.pdbx_strand_id
1 'polypeptide(L)'
;MKSLMKNSLVFLFIFLVIASLFSIFSEGVSKPEVIGINSFISLVNDEQIKEISVSGNELNVVLNSDEKKIVKKEEGESLSELFNNFSVLPEKTSKIEIKVMEKDGFNVLLMSILPFLIPFVLVAAFIFFMMR
;
A
#
# COMPACT_ATOMS: atom_id res chain seq x y z
N MET A 1 -13.46 -42.36 -13.38
CA MET A 1 -12.06 -41.92 -13.17
C MET A 1 -11.62 -40.81 -14.14
N LYS A 2 -11.93 -40.86 -15.44
CA LYS A 2 -11.51 -39.79 -16.39
C LYS A 2 -12.09 -38.39 -16.10
N SER A 3 -13.31 -38.29 -15.57
CA SER A 3 -13.92 -37.01 -15.22
C SER A 3 -13.29 -36.37 -13.98
N LEU A 4 -12.91 -37.16 -12.96
CA LEU A 4 -12.24 -36.70 -11.76
C LEU A 4 -10.84 -36.13 -12.07
N MET A 5 -10.07 -36.83 -12.90
CA MET A 5 -8.75 -36.36 -13.36
C MET A 5 -8.86 -35.06 -14.17
N LYS A 6 -9.86 -34.94 -15.05
CA LYS A 6 -10.09 -33.75 -15.85
C LYS A 6 -10.43 -32.53 -14.95
N ASN A 7 -11.31 -32.75 -13.96
CA ASN A 7 -11.70 -31.70 -13.02
C ASN A 7 -10.55 -31.30 -12.09
N SER A 8 -9.73 -32.28 -11.66
CA SER A 8 -8.52 -32.01 -10.84
C SER A 8 -7.48 -31.21 -11.63
N LEU A 9 -7.32 -31.47 -12.92
CA LEU A 9 -6.37 -30.76 -13.77
C LEU A 9 -6.82 -29.32 -14.03
N VAL A 10 -8.11 -29.09 -14.21
CA VAL A 10 -8.71 -27.75 -14.31
C VAL A 10 -8.54 -26.99 -12.99
N PHE A 11 -8.79 -27.65 -11.85
CA PHE A 11 -8.58 -27.04 -10.54
C PHE A 11 -7.12 -26.63 -10.32
N LEU A 12 -6.17 -27.52 -10.66
CA LEU A 12 -4.74 -27.22 -10.56
C LEU A 12 -4.35 -26.04 -11.44
N PHE A 13 -4.89 -25.97 -12.66
CA PHE A 13 -4.64 -24.85 -13.58
C PHE A 13 -5.17 -23.53 -13.03
N ILE A 14 -6.40 -23.51 -12.52
CA ILE A 14 -6.99 -22.30 -11.88
C ILE A 14 -6.18 -21.90 -10.66
N PHE A 15 -5.76 -22.85 -9.82
CA PHE A 15 -4.92 -22.59 -8.66
C PHE A 15 -3.59 -21.96 -9.05
N LEU A 16 -2.93 -22.46 -10.10
CA LEU A 16 -1.67 -21.90 -10.62
C LEU A 16 -1.87 -20.49 -11.18
N VAL A 17 -2.97 -20.22 -11.87
CA VAL A 17 -3.30 -18.87 -12.36
C VAL A 17 -3.51 -17.91 -11.20
N ILE A 18 -4.26 -18.31 -10.17
CA ILE A 18 -4.48 -17.49 -8.97
C ILE A 18 -3.16 -17.24 -8.23
N ALA A 19 -2.33 -18.26 -8.04
CA ALA A 19 -1.03 -18.14 -7.39
C ALA A 19 -0.08 -17.21 -8.17
N SER A 20 -0.11 -17.30 -9.50
CA SER A 20 0.67 -16.43 -10.39
C SER A 20 0.21 -14.96 -10.30
N LEU A 21 -1.09 -14.71 -10.30
CA LEU A 21 -1.64 -13.37 -10.10
C LEU A 21 -1.27 -12.81 -8.72
N PHE A 22 -1.33 -13.65 -7.68
CA PHE A 22 -0.94 -13.26 -6.32
C PHE A 22 0.55 -12.91 -6.22
N SER A 23 1.41 -13.64 -6.95
CA SER A 23 2.85 -13.35 -7.03
C SER A 23 3.12 -11.98 -7.66
N ILE A 24 2.46 -11.67 -8.78
CA ILE A 24 2.60 -10.37 -9.47
C ILE A 24 2.14 -9.21 -8.57
N PHE A 25 1.02 -9.39 -7.85
CA PHE A 25 0.53 -8.39 -6.90
C PHE A 25 1.44 -8.23 -5.68
N SER A 26 2.11 -9.30 -5.25
CA SER A 26 3.00 -9.29 -4.09
C SER A 26 4.36 -8.62 -4.39
N GLU A 27 4.87 -8.74 -5.61
CA GLU A 27 6.14 -8.11 -6.02
C GLU A 27 6.01 -6.60 -6.25
N GLY A 28 4.80 -6.09 -6.55
CA GLY A 28 4.55 -4.66 -6.74
C GLY A 28 4.39 -3.85 -5.45
N VAL A 29 4.26 -4.49 -4.31
CA VAL A 29 4.13 -3.84 -3.00
C VAL A 29 5.43 -4.05 -2.21
N SER A 30 6.49 -3.35 -2.60
CA SER A 30 7.61 -3.12 -1.68
C SER A 30 7.00 -2.56 -0.40
N LYS A 31 7.06 -3.32 0.70
CA LYS A 31 6.56 -2.82 1.99
C LYS A 31 7.30 -1.51 2.26
N PRO A 32 6.59 -0.39 2.38
CA PRO A 32 7.27 0.87 2.60
C PRO A 32 8.07 0.77 3.90
N GLU A 33 9.32 1.16 3.84
CA GLU A 33 10.19 1.17 5.00
C GLU A 33 9.73 2.26 5.98
N VAL A 34 9.62 1.89 7.25
CA VAL A 34 9.32 2.87 8.30
C VAL A 34 10.62 3.56 8.72
N ILE A 35 10.69 4.85 8.52
CA ILE A 35 11.84 5.68 8.89
C ILE A 35 11.50 6.63 10.03
N GLY A 36 12.50 7.03 10.79
CA GLY A 36 12.35 8.01 11.87
C GLY A 36 12.19 9.45 11.34
N ILE A 37 11.67 10.33 12.20
CA ILE A 37 11.46 11.77 11.89
C ILE A 37 12.77 12.44 11.45
N ASN A 38 13.89 12.16 12.11
CA ASN A 38 15.18 12.77 11.76
C ASN A 38 15.63 12.39 10.33
N SER A 39 15.46 11.12 9.94
CA SER A 39 15.76 10.66 8.58
C SER A 39 14.83 11.32 7.56
N PHE A 40 13.55 11.47 7.89
CA PHE A 40 12.59 12.19 7.07
C PHE A 40 12.99 13.65 6.85
N ILE A 41 13.36 14.36 7.91
CA ILE A 41 13.81 15.76 7.82
C ILE A 41 15.09 15.89 6.99
N SER A 42 16.02 14.93 7.08
CA SER A 42 17.18 14.91 6.18
C SER A 42 16.77 14.79 4.72
N LEU A 43 15.84 13.89 4.40
CA LEU A 43 15.31 13.71 3.04
C LEU A 43 14.62 14.98 2.51
N VAL A 44 13.89 15.71 3.38
CA VAL A 44 13.28 17.01 3.02
C VAL A 44 14.38 18.04 2.69
N ASN A 45 15.39 18.16 3.55
CA ASN A 45 16.49 19.11 3.36
C ASN A 45 17.32 18.81 2.11
N ASP A 46 17.48 17.53 1.78
CA ASP A 46 18.19 17.06 0.59
C ASP A 46 17.34 17.10 -0.68
N GLU A 47 16.10 17.64 -0.59
CA GLU A 47 15.14 17.75 -1.72
C GLU A 47 14.86 16.41 -2.43
N GLN A 48 14.91 15.30 -1.68
CA GLN A 48 14.70 13.96 -2.22
C GLN A 48 13.24 13.53 -2.26
N ILE A 49 12.32 14.33 -1.68
CA ILE A 49 10.91 14.00 -1.55
C ILE A 49 10.10 14.62 -2.69
N LYS A 50 9.33 13.78 -3.37
CA LYS A 50 8.40 14.16 -4.43
C LYS A 50 7.00 14.46 -3.91
N GLU A 51 6.49 13.59 -3.01
CA GLU A 51 5.12 13.67 -2.50
C GLU A 51 5.07 13.24 -1.04
N ILE A 52 4.23 13.90 -0.26
CA ILE A 52 3.88 13.54 1.12
C ILE A 52 2.36 13.42 1.22
N SER A 53 1.87 12.23 1.55
CA SER A 53 0.45 12.01 1.86
C SER A 53 0.27 11.86 3.36
N VAL A 54 -0.44 12.82 3.96
CA VAL A 54 -0.73 12.84 5.40
C VAL A 54 -1.99 12.02 5.67
N SER A 55 -1.89 10.99 6.52
CA SER A 55 -3.01 10.15 6.94
C SER A 55 -3.01 9.99 8.46
N GLY A 56 -3.70 10.89 9.16
CA GLY A 56 -3.68 10.93 10.62
C GLY A 56 -2.27 11.19 11.17
N ASN A 57 -1.70 10.24 11.91
CA ASN A 57 -0.35 10.31 12.46
C ASN A 57 0.73 9.63 11.59
N GLU A 58 0.37 9.20 10.38
CA GLU A 58 1.29 8.60 9.42
C GLU A 58 1.48 9.51 8.21
N LEU A 59 2.73 9.66 7.79
CA LEU A 59 3.12 10.33 6.57
C LEU A 59 3.61 9.27 5.59
N ASN A 60 2.92 9.12 4.48
CA ASN A 60 3.39 8.30 3.37
C ASN A 60 4.21 9.20 2.45
N VAL A 61 5.49 8.92 2.36
CA VAL A 61 6.47 9.71 1.64
C VAL A 61 6.90 8.97 0.39
N VAL A 62 6.82 9.63 -0.76
CA VAL A 62 7.35 9.13 -2.03
C VAL A 62 8.59 9.95 -2.39
N LEU A 63 9.70 9.26 -2.59
CA LEU A 63 10.95 9.88 -2.99
C LEU A 63 10.99 10.14 -4.51
N ASN A 64 11.93 10.95 -4.96
CA ASN A 64 12.19 11.17 -6.39
C ASN A 64 12.64 9.88 -7.11
N SER A 65 13.16 8.89 -6.36
CA SER A 65 13.47 7.53 -6.85
C SER A 65 12.26 6.60 -6.96
N ASP A 66 11.03 7.12 -6.68
CA ASP A 66 9.79 6.35 -6.56
C ASP A 66 9.76 5.33 -5.40
N GLU A 67 10.76 5.35 -4.52
CA GLU A 67 10.72 4.60 -3.26
C GLU A 67 9.67 5.18 -2.31
N LYS A 68 8.99 4.28 -1.60
CA LYS A 68 7.96 4.64 -0.61
C LYS A 68 8.49 4.43 0.80
N LYS A 69 8.34 5.44 1.64
CA LYS A 69 8.69 5.41 3.06
C LYS A 69 7.48 5.79 3.90
N ILE A 70 7.42 5.28 5.12
CA ILE A 70 6.41 5.68 6.11
C ILE A 70 7.12 6.37 7.27
N VAL A 71 6.58 7.50 7.68
CA VAL A 71 7.04 8.23 8.86
C VAL A 71 5.87 8.33 9.84
N LYS A 72 6.13 8.06 11.11
CA LYS A 72 5.14 8.28 12.17
C LYS A 72 5.47 9.59 12.88
N LYS A 73 4.51 10.50 12.89
CA LYS A 73 4.56 11.73 13.66
C LYS A 73 3.74 11.60 14.95
N GLU A 74 3.92 12.53 15.87
CA GLU A 74 3.11 12.58 17.09
C GLU A 74 1.63 12.85 16.78
N GLU A 75 0.78 12.33 17.64
CA GLU A 75 -0.67 12.49 17.48
C GLU A 75 -1.05 13.96 17.71
N GLY A 76 -1.80 14.54 16.78
CA GLY A 76 -2.23 15.94 16.86
C GLY A 76 -1.23 16.95 16.29
N GLU A 77 0.04 16.59 16.05
CA GLU A 77 1.00 17.48 15.41
C GLU A 77 0.67 17.64 13.92
N SER A 78 0.63 18.86 13.41
CA SER A 78 0.50 19.12 11.98
C SER A 78 1.84 18.97 11.27
N LEU A 79 1.81 18.70 9.94
CA LEU A 79 3.04 18.67 9.14
C LEU A 79 3.78 20.02 9.15
N SER A 80 3.04 21.12 9.22
CA SER A 80 3.61 22.47 9.30
C SER A 80 4.32 22.72 10.64
N GLU A 81 3.74 22.25 11.73
CA GLU A 81 4.38 22.32 13.05
C GLU A 81 5.65 21.46 13.08
N LEU A 82 5.59 20.25 12.52
CA LEU A 82 6.76 19.39 12.40
C LEU A 82 7.91 20.10 11.67
N PHE A 83 7.63 20.71 10.52
CA PHE A 83 8.64 21.45 9.77
C PHE A 83 9.20 22.65 10.54
N ASN A 84 8.35 23.38 11.24
CA ASN A 84 8.77 24.50 12.09
C ASN A 84 9.66 24.04 13.25
N ASN A 85 9.27 22.96 13.93
CA ASN A 85 10.02 22.40 15.07
C ASN A 85 11.44 21.97 14.67
N PHE A 86 11.60 21.48 13.44
CA PHE A 86 12.90 21.09 12.90
C PHE A 86 13.57 22.16 12.05
N SER A 87 13.05 23.40 12.05
CA SER A 87 13.62 24.56 11.33
C SER A 87 13.81 24.29 9.82
N VAL A 88 12.89 23.54 9.22
CA VAL A 88 12.89 23.29 7.76
C VAL A 88 12.51 24.57 7.02
N LEU A 89 13.36 24.98 6.07
CA LEU A 89 13.12 26.20 5.29
C LEU A 89 11.91 26.03 4.36
N PRO A 90 11.02 27.04 4.24
CA PRO A 90 9.85 26.97 3.34
C PRO A 90 10.20 26.70 1.89
N GLU A 91 11.39 27.13 1.45
CA GLU A 91 11.88 26.87 0.09
C GLU A 91 12.05 25.36 -0.22
N LYS A 92 12.41 24.58 0.81
CA LYS A 92 12.60 23.14 0.69
C LYS A 92 11.27 22.38 0.57
N THR A 93 10.22 22.90 1.18
CA THR A 93 8.89 22.28 1.18
C THR A 93 8.02 22.72 0.00
N SER A 94 8.34 23.86 -0.62
CA SER A 94 7.53 24.44 -1.73
C SER A 94 7.44 23.55 -2.98
N LYS A 95 8.41 22.65 -3.17
CA LYS A 95 8.46 21.73 -4.32
C LYS A 95 7.79 20.39 -4.03
N ILE A 96 7.42 20.14 -2.78
CA ILE A 96 6.83 18.88 -2.34
C ILE A 96 5.32 18.94 -2.52
N GLU A 97 4.75 17.97 -3.22
CA GLU A 97 3.31 17.83 -3.31
C GLU A 97 2.76 17.26 -2.00
N ILE A 98 1.99 18.05 -1.26
CA ILE A 98 1.39 17.64 0.01
C ILE A 98 -0.09 17.31 -0.21
N LYS A 99 -0.47 16.06 0.07
CA LYS A 99 -1.85 15.57 0.03
C LYS A 99 -2.30 15.23 1.43
N VAL A 100 -3.43 15.76 1.86
CA VAL A 100 -4.08 15.35 3.10
C VAL A 100 -5.14 14.32 2.76
N MET A 101 -4.94 13.09 3.23
CA MET A 101 -5.91 12.01 3.08
C MET A 101 -6.72 11.90 4.36
N GLU A 102 -8.03 12.09 4.27
CA GLU A 102 -8.90 11.64 5.34
C GLU A 102 -8.80 10.11 5.45
N LYS A 103 -8.68 9.61 6.68
CA LYS A 103 -8.79 8.17 6.93
C LYS A 103 -10.23 7.74 6.67
N ASP A 104 -10.58 7.52 5.42
CA ASP A 104 -11.74 6.71 5.07
C ASP A 104 -11.47 5.27 5.53
N GLY A 105 -11.76 5.02 6.80
CA GLY A 105 -11.55 3.70 7.41
C GLY A 105 -12.23 2.59 6.61
N PHE A 106 -13.32 2.91 5.93
CA PHE A 106 -14.02 1.99 5.06
C PHE A 106 -13.22 1.61 3.80
N ASN A 107 -12.57 2.56 3.14
CA ASN A 107 -11.73 2.28 1.96
C ASN A 107 -10.48 1.50 2.33
N VAL A 108 -9.85 1.80 3.47
CA VAL A 108 -8.71 1.04 3.98
C VAL A 108 -9.12 -0.39 4.32
N LEU A 109 -10.28 -0.58 4.96
CA LEU A 109 -10.82 -1.89 5.31
C LEU A 109 -11.17 -2.70 4.07
N LEU A 110 -11.82 -2.09 3.06
CA LEU A 110 -12.12 -2.71 1.77
C LEU A 110 -10.85 -3.15 1.05
N MET A 111 -9.86 -2.27 0.91
CA MET A 111 -8.58 -2.59 0.24
C MET A 111 -7.80 -3.68 0.96
N SER A 112 -7.92 -3.77 2.29
CA SER A 112 -7.26 -4.80 3.09
C SER A 112 -7.96 -6.15 2.99
N ILE A 113 -9.30 -6.19 2.88
CA ILE A 113 -10.09 -7.43 2.85
C ILE A 113 -10.25 -7.97 1.42
N LEU A 114 -10.31 -7.10 0.42
CA LEU A 114 -10.57 -7.46 -0.97
C LEU A 114 -9.63 -8.55 -1.52
N PRO A 115 -8.29 -8.49 -1.30
CA PRO A 115 -7.38 -9.53 -1.77
C PRO A 115 -7.67 -10.91 -1.17
N PHE A 116 -8.18 -10.95 0.06
CA PHE A 116 -8.56 -12.20 0.71
C PHE A 116 -9.91 -12.71 0.24
N LEU A 117 -10.83 -11.82 -0.14
CA LEU A 117 -12.17 -12.19 -0.58
C LEU A 117 -12.17 -12.84 -1.97
N ILE A 118 -11.30 -12.39 -2.87
CA ILE A 118 -11.21 -12.87 -4.25
C ILE A 118 -11.05 -14.39 -4.36
N PRO A 119 -10.11 -15.05 -3.64
CA PRO A 119 -9.97 -16.50 -3.68
C PRO A 119 -11.22 -17.23 -3.20
N PHE A 120 -11.90 -16.72 -2.16
CA PHE A 120 -13.13 -17.34 -1.65
C PHE A 120 -14.29 -17.24 -2.63
N VAL A 121 -14.44 -16.11 -3.31
CA VAL A 121 -15.46 -15.93 -4.34
C VAL A 121 -15.21 -16.87 -5.53
N LEU A 122 -13.94 -17.04 -5.93
CA LEU A 122 -13.58 -17.96 -7.01
C LEU A 122 -13.85 -19.42 -6.64
N VAL A 123 -13.52 -19.82 -5.42
CA VAL A 123 -13.83 -21.19 -4.92
C VAL A 123 -15.33 -21.41 -4.85
N ALA A 124 -16.09 -20.45 -4.32
CA ALA A 124 -17.56 -20.54 -4.27
C ALA A 124 -18.19 -20.63 -5.67
N ALA A 125 -17.73 -19.81 -6.60
CA ALA A 125 -18.16 -19.85 -7.99
C ALA A 125 -17.84 -21.22 -8.63
N PHE A 126 -16.65 -21.76 -8.38
CA PHE A 126 -16.25 -23.08 -8.88
C PHE A 126 -17.15 -24.19 -8.34
N ILE A 127 -17.42 -24.19 -7.03
CA ILE A 127 -18.33 -25.16 -6.40
C ILE A 127 -19.72 -25.05 -7.01
N PHE A 128 -20.22 -23.83 -7.19
CA PHE A 128 -21.53 -23.59 -7.81
C PHE A 128 -21.61 -24.16 -9.23
N PHE A 129 -20.58 -23.92 -10.06
CA PHE A 129 -20.53 -24.47 -11.42
C PHE A 129 -20.38 -25.99 -11.45
N MET A 130 -19.68 -26.57 -10.47
CA MET A 130 -19.48 -28.02 -10.39
C MET A 130 -20.75 -28.75 -9.93
N MET A 131 -21.61 -28.09 -9.11
CA MET A 131 -22.87 -28.68 -8.63
C MET A 131 -24.06 -28.51 -9.59
N ARG A 132 -23.90 -27.68 -10.60
CA ARG A 132 -24.95 -27.46 -11.63
C ARG A 132 -24.78 -28.40 -12.81
#